data_53435db8ef7ed68d6dde31349af2d46e
#
_entry.id   53435db8ef7ed68d6dde31349af2d46e
#
_cell.length_a   1.000
_cell.length_b   1.000
_cell.length_c   1.000
_cell.angle_alpha   90.00
_cell.angle_beta   90.00
_cell.angle_gamma   90.00
#
_symmetry.space_group_name_H-M   'P 1'
#
loop_
_entity.id
_entity.type
_entity.pdbx_description
1 polymer ?
#
loop_
_entity_poly.entity_id
_entity_poly.type
_entity_poly.pdbx_seq_one_letter_code
_entity_poly.pdbx_strand_id
1 'polypeptide(L)'
;MAEIYDIIVVGGGPGGLAAGIYGSRARLKTLILEKGRPGGQAASTEEMENYPGFGQEHTTGPDIMKAFADHATRFGTEIIGSTLVTDLDLTGPVKKVTTSKGETYLAHSVILSPGAEPRTLGIPGEGKLRGKGVSYCATCDADFFEELDVVVIGNGDAAIEEAMYLTKFAESVTIVVIHDEGILDCNKASAEKAFKNEKIRWIWSSTLQEIVGDELVECVKIKNIKTGEISELEVNGVFFFVGTVPKTEFLKGHVELNAQGYIVANDLMETNVPGVYAVGDARVKYLRQVVTAAADGAIAAVAAEKYLAEMETFREHVLEATKPVLLTFWAPQIEASIAAVGVVEQFVEASEGALALLKLDTYRNRKTADTYGVTVTPTVLYFEAGQVKGKVEGEVTAEKLAELLK
;
A
#
# COMPACT_ATOMS: atom_id res chain seq x y z
N MET A 1 -22.79 19.98 11.61
CA MET A 1 -22.23 19.41 10.38
C MET A 1 -21.38 18.23 10.80
N ALA A 2 -21.35 17.14 10.03
CA ALA A 2 -20.46 16.04 10.31
C ALA A 2 -19.00 16.54 10.21
N GLU A 3 -18.13 16.06 11.06
CA GLU A 3 -16.72 16.40 11.08
C GLU A 3 -16.02 15.79 9.85
N ILE A 4 -15.20 16.58 9.14
CA ILE A 4 -14.44 16.12 7.98
C ILE A 4 -12.97 16.11 8.36
N TYR A 5 -12.31 14.96 8.14
CA TYR A 5 -10.87 14.80 8.30
C TYR A 5 -10.14 15.20 7.02
N ASP A 6 -8.90 15.62 7.14
CA ASP A 6 -8.03 15.80 5.97
C ASP A 6 -7.64 14.44 5.41
N ILE A 7 -7.24 13.51 6.29
CA ILE A 7 -6.84 12.15 5.93
C ILE A 7 -7.53 11.14 6.85
N ILE A 8 -8.15 10.12 6.24
CA ILE A 8 -8.50 8.88 6.95
C ILE A 8 -7.60 7.75 6.47
N VAL A 9 -7.00 7.05 7.41
CA VAL A 9 -6.18 5.85 7.16
C VAL A 9 -6.98 4.61 7.53
N VAL A 10 -7.12 3.68 6.60
CA VAL A 10 -7.82 2.41 6.82
C VAL A 10 -6.80 1.31 7.09
N GLY A 11 -6.65 0.95 8.36
CA GLY A 11 -5.67 -0.01 8.86
C GLY A 11 -4.51 0.64 9.60
N GLY A 12 -4.26 0.19 10.83
CA GLY A 12 -3.25 0.70 11.76
C GLY A 12 -1.98 -0.16 11.85
N GLY A 13 -1.58 -0.82 10.75
CA GLY A 13 -0.29 -1.48 10.64
C GLY A 13 0.86 -0.47 10.45
N PRO A 14 2.11 -0.93 10.24
CA PRO A 14 3.28 -0.05 10.12
C PRO A 14 3.11 1.07 9.09
N GLY A 15 2.52 0.76 7.92
CA GLY A 15 2.24 1.74 6.87
C GLY A 15 1.23 2.80 7.30
N GLY A 16 0.13 2.35 7.92
CA GLY A 16 -0.91 3.27 8.41
C GLY A 16 -0.45 4.15 9.55
N LEU A 17 0.31 3.59 10.50
CA LEU A 17 0.89 4.36 11.61
C LEU A 17 1.90 5.39 11.11
N ALA A 18 2.75 5.02 10.15
CA ALA A 18 3.69 5.96 9.53
C ALA A 18 2.95 7.08 8.77
N ALA A 19 1.88 6.75 8.04
CA ALA A 19 1.02 7.75 7.40
C ALA A 19 0.41 8.71 8.43
N GLY A 20 -0.06 8.20 9.56
CA GLY A 20 -0.55 9.02 10.68
C GLY A 20 0.49 9.98 11.23
N ILE A 21 1.72 9.49 11.45
CA ILE A 21 2.84 10.33 11.92
C ILE A 21 3.08 11.49 10.95
N TYR A 22 3.23 11.21 9.67
CA TYR A 22 3.56 12.23 8.66
C TYR A 22 2.39 13.19 8.41
N GLY A 23 1.16 12.68 8.33
CA GLY A 23 -0.04 13.51 8.17
C GLY A 23 -0.24 14.49 9.33
N SER A 24 -0.17 14.01 10.57
CA SER A 24 -0.31 14.87 11.74
C SER A 24 0.86 15.84 11.93
N ARG A 25 2.09 15.47 11.56
CA ARG A 25 3.24 16.41 11.54
C ARG A 25 3.05 17.54 10.54
N ALA A 26 2.40 17.27 9.42
CA ALA A 26 1.99 18.27 8.43
C ALA A 26 0.80 19.13 8.90
N ARG A 27 0.34 18.96 10.15
CA ARG A 27 -0.83 19.65 10.71
C ARG A 27 -2.16 19.26 10.07
N LEU A 28 -2.22 18.14 9.38
CA LEU A 28 -3.44 17.60 8.81
C LEU A 28 -4.21 16.82 9.88
N LYS A 29 -5.52 17.03 9.92
CA LYS A 29 -6.42 16.28 10.79
C LYS A 29 -6.52 14.83 10.32
N THR A 30 -5.82 13.93 11.00
CA THR A 30 -5.61 12.56 10.57
C THR A 30 -6.26 11.56 11.53
N LEU A 31 -7.09 10.66 10.99
CA LEU A 31 -7.75 9.56 11.69
C LEU A 31 -7.24 8.23 11.16
N ILE A 32 -6.92 7.29 12.06
CA ILE A 32 -6.67 5.88 11.73
C ILE A 32 -7.82 5.04 12.26
N LEU A 33 -8.43 4.24 11.38
CA LEU A 33 -9.44 3.23 11.73
C LEU A 33 -8.79 1.83 11.67
N GLU A 34 -8.71 1.14 12.81
CA GLU A 34 -8.05 -0.16 12.91
C GLU A 34 -9.04 -1.22 13.43
N LYS A 35 -9.12 -2.36 12.73
CA LYS A 35 -10.03 -3.48 13.07
C LYS A 35 -9.77 -4.09 14.44
N GLY A 36 -8.52 -4.05 14.90
CA GLY A 36 -8.07 -4.63 16.15
C GLY A 36 -7.33 -3.63 17.03
N ARG A 37 -6.16 -4.03 17.51
CA ARG A 37 -5.17 -3.16 18.13
C ARG A 37 -4.21 -2.64 17.07
N PRO A 38 -3.71 -1.39 17.19
CA PRO A 38 -2.70 -0.87 16.28
C PRO A 38 -1.44 -1.75 16.24
N GLY A 39 -0.85 -1.88 15.04
CA GLY A 39 0.39 -2.62 14.83
C GLY A 39 0.31 -3.65 13.70
N GLY A 40 -0.90 -4.13 13.36
CA GLY A 40 -1.10 -5.10 12.29
C GLY A 40 -0.35 -6.41 12.54
N GLN A 41 0.12 -7.07 11.48
CA GLN A 41 0.87 -8.35 11.55
C GLN A 41 2.17 -8.21 12.37
N ALA A 42 2.85 -7.07 12.25
CA ALA A 42 4.11 -6.82 12.97
C ALA A 42 3.96 -6.91 14.50
N ALA A 43 2.77 -6.58 15.03
CA ALA A 43 2.50 -6.70 16.48
C ALA A 43 2.37 -8.16 16.97
N SER A 44 2.43 -9.16 16.10
CA SER A 44 2.42 -10.59 16.47
C SER A 44 3.81 -11.25 16.35
N THR A 45 4.84 -10.51 15.99
CA THR A 45 6.21 -10.98 15.86
C THR A 45 6.91 -10.93 17.22
N GLU A 46 7.46 -12.05 17.70
CA GLU A 46 8.10 -12.13 19.02
C GLU A 46 9.36 -11.26 19.08
N GLU A 47 10.27 -11.40 18.13
CA GLU A 47 11.47 -10.58 18.00
C GLU A 47 11.54 -9.95 16.62
N MET A 48 12.01 -8.70 16.54
CA MET A 48 12.12 -7.95 15.30
C MET A 48 13.48 -7.25 15.23
N GLU A 49 14.42 -7.85 14.53
CA GLU A 49 15.79 -7.37 14.41
C GLU A 49 16.06 -6.59 13.11
N ASN A 50 15.18 -6.73 12.14
CA ASN A 50 15.36 -6.20 10.79
C ASN A 50 14.76 -4.79 10.57
N TYR A 51 14.38 -4.08 11.65
CA TYR A 51 13.93 -2.68 11.54
C TYR A 51 15.07 -1.72 11.93
N PRO A 52 15.58 -0.88 11.00
CA PRO A 52 16.67 0.04 11.30
C PRO A 52 16.38 0.98 12.46
N GLY A 53 17.31 1.08 13.40
CA GLY A 53 17.19 1.95 14.59
C GLY A 53 16.63 1.24 15.83
N PHE A 54 16.17 0.01 15.70
CA PHE A 54 15.78 -0.87 16.81
C PHE A 54 16.63 -2.13 16.75
N GLY A 55 17.90 -2.01 17.11
CA GLY A 55 18.87 -3.13 17.12
C GLY A 55 19.29 -3.53 18.54
N GLN A 56 18.41 -3.39 19.53
CA GLN A 56 18.65 -3.88 20.88
C GLN A 56 18.24 -5.35 20.95
N GLU A 57 19.01 -6.15 21.68
CA GLU A 57 18.63 -7.53 21.98
C GLU A 57 17.20 -7.59 22.51
N HIS A 58 16.41 -8.55 22.01
CA HIS A 58 15.02 -8.80 22.41
C HIS A 58 14.01 -7.66 22.12
N THR A 59 14.21 -6.87 21.08
CA THR A 59 13.19 -5.93 20.64
C THR A 59 12.03 -6.67 19.98
N THR A 60 10.82 -6.55 20.54
CA THR A 60 9.64 -7.25 20.01
C THR A 60 8.86 -6.42 18.99
N GLY A 61 8.13 -7.11 18.12
CA GLY A 61 7.19 -6.43 17.20
C GLY A 61 6.16 -5.56 17.91
N PRO A 62 5.52 -6.02 19.02
CA PRO A 62 4.66 -5.19 19.86
C PRO A 62 5.31 -3.90 20.35
N ASP A 63 6.59 -3.93 20.77
CA ASP A 63 7.30 -2.75 21.28
C ASP A 63 7.50 -1.70 20.18
N ILE A 64 7.95 -2.14 19.00
CA ILE A 64 8.12 -1.25 17.85
C ILE A 64 6.78 -0.66 17.42
N MET A 65 5.75 -1.48 17.33
CA MET A 65 4.42 -1.00 16.91
C MET A 65 3.78 -0.07 17.94
N LYS A 66 4.00 -0.34 19.23
CA LYS A 66 3.60 0.59 20.30
C LYS A 66 4.33 1.93 20.15
N ALA A 67 5.63 1.92 19.91
CA ALA A 67 6.40 3.14 19.67
C ALA A 67 5.87 3.93 18.46
N PHE A 68 5.46 3.26 17.37
CA PHE A 68 4.83 3.91 16.21
C PHE A 68 3.48 4.54 16.57
N ALA A 69 2.63 3.82 17.29
CA ALA A 69 1.32 4.32 17.69
C ALA A 69 1.43 5.51 18.66
N ASP A 70 2.30 5.41 19.68
CA ASP A 70 2.59 6.50 20.62
C ASP A 70 3.16 7.73 19.88
N HIS A 71 3.99 7.51 18.87
CA HIS A 71 4.55 8.57 18.05
C HIS A 71 3.48 9.27 17.20
N ALA A 72 2.58 8.52 16.56
CA ALA A 72 1.46 9.06 15.80
C ALA A 72 0.53 9.90 16.69
N THR A 73 0.13 9.33 17.82
CA THR A 73 -0.75 10.00 18.80
C THR A 73 -0.11 11.28 19.37
N ARG A 74 1.20 11.26 19.65
CA ARG A 74 1.93 12.44 20.13
C ARG A 74 1.85 13.62 19.16
N PHE A 75 1.76 13.37 17.85
CA PHE A 75 1.58 14.43 16.85
C PHE A 75 0.11 14.79 16.59
N GLY A 76 -0.83 14.12 17.23
CA GLY A 76 -2.26 14.43 17.14
C GLY A 76 -3.05 13.51 16.19
N THR A 77 -2.47 12.39 15.74
CA THR A 77 -3.24 11.38 15.03
C THR A 77 -4.28 10.77 15.97
N GLU A 78 -5.54 10.80 15.59
CA GLU A 78 -6.60 10.04 16.25
C GLU A 78 -6.54 8.58 15.79
N ILE A 79 -6.56 7.63 16.73
CA ILE A 79 -6.54 6.20 16.43
C ILE A 79 -7.76 5.54 17.09
N ILE A 80 -8.66 5.00 16.27
CA ILE A 80 -9.83 4.26 16.76
C ILE A 80 -9.63 2.77 16.45
N GLY A 81 -9.31 2.00 17.49
CA GLY A 81 -9.19 0.54 17.42
C GLY A 81 -10.55 -0.16 17.49
N SER A 82 -10.55 -1.49 17.27
CA SER A 82 -11.77 -2.32 17.25
C SER A 82 -12.86 -1.79 16.31
N THR A 83 -12.43 -1.21 15.18
CA THR A 83 -13.29 -0.54 14.19
C THR A 83 -12.96 -1.04 12.79
N LEU A 84 -13.74 -2.02 12.34
CA LEU A 84 -13.59 -2.61 11.00
C LEU A 84 -14.29 -1.73 9.96
N VAL A 85 -13.56 -1.27 8.96
CA VAL A 85 -14.11 -0.63 7.77
C VAL A 85 -14.68 -1.71 6.85
N THR A 86 -15.92 -1.51 6.40
CA THR A 86 -16.65 -2.48 5.58
C THR A 86 -17.08 -1.94 4.22
N ASP A 87 -17.18 -0.63 4.08
CA ASP A 87 -17.60 -0.01 2.84
C ASP A 87 -16.98 1.38 2.65
N LEU A 88 -16.84 1.80 1.39
CA LEU A 88 -16.22 3.05 0.99
C LEU A 88 -17.01 3.69 -0.15
N ASP A 89 -17.23 5.00 -0.06
CA ASP A 89 -17.55 5.82 -1.24
C ASP A 89 -16.35 6.76 -1.48
N LEU A 90 -15.58 6.44 -2.51
CA LEU A 90 -14.36 7.15 -2.86
C LEU A 90 -14.59 8.16 -3.99
N THR A 91 -15.83 8.39 -4.38
CA THR A 91 -16.20 9.35 -5.42
C THR A 91 -16.23 10.79 -4.91
N GLY A 92 -16.03 11.74 -5.79
CA GLY A 92 -16.11 13.17 -5.45
C GLY A 92 -14.97 13.68 -4.55
N PRO A 93 -15.06 14.96 -4.12
CA PRO A 93 -14.02 15.63 -3.34
C PRO A 93 -14.00 15.23 -1.85
N VAL A 94 -15.12 14.76 -1.31
CA VAL A 94 -15.24 14.25 0.06
C VAL A 94 -15.53 12.76 0.00
N LYS A 95 -14.61 11.97 0.55
CA LYS A 95 -14.69 10.51 0.61
C LYS A 95 -15.46 10.10 1.87
N LYS A 96 -16.12 8.95 1.79
CA LYS A 96 -16.90 8.40 2.89
C LYS A 96 -16.39 7.02 3.25
N VAL A 97 -16.14 6.79 4.55
CA VAL A 97 -15.67 5.53 5.10
C VAL A 97 -16.72 5.01 6.08
N THR A 98 -17.23 3.81 5.86
CA THR A 98 -18.28 3.19 6.67
C THR A 98 -17.74 1.98 7.43
N THR A 99 -18.08 1.88 8.70
CA THR A 99 -17.62 0.80 9.58
C THR A 99 -18.68 -0.28 9.75
N SER A 100 -18.28 -1.45 10.25
CA SER A 100 -19.18 -2.56 10.59
C SER A 100 -20.24 -2.20 11.65
N LYS A 101 -20.04 -1.12 12.40
CA LYS A 101 -21.00 -0.59 13.38
C LYS A 101 -21.99 0.38 12.75
N GLY A 102 -21.89 0.65 11.46
CA GLY A 102 -22.73 1.62 10.74
C GLY A 102 -22.30 3.08 10.94
N GLU A 103 -21.17 3.31 11.60
CA GLU A 103 -20.60 4.66 11.74
C GLU A 103 -19.99 5.11 10.41
N THR A 104 -20.10 6.39 10.12
CA THR A 104 -19.60 6.98 8.90
C THR A 104 -18.66 8.13 9.21
N TYR A 105 -17.48 8.08 8.60
CA TYR A 105 -16.44 9.11 8.67
C TYR A 105 -16.22 9.72 7.29
N LEU A 106 -15.95 11.03 7.27
CA LEU A 106 -15.74 11.80 6.04
C LEU A 106 -14.31 12.32 5.99
N ALA A 107 -13.69 12.27 4.81
CA ALA A 107 -12.35 12.82 4.59
C ALA A 107 -12.17 13.38 3.18
N HIS A 108 -11.22 14.28 3.03
CA HIS A 108 -10.77 14.75 1.71
C HIS A 108 -9.82 13.76 1.03
N SER A 109 -9.07 12.98 1.82
CA SER A 109 -8.14 11.96 1.33
C SER A 109 -8.24 10.66 2.14
N VAL A 110 -8.00 9.51 1.50
CA VAL A 110 -8.01 8.19 2.14
C VAL A 110 -6.72 7.45 1.81
N ILE A 111 -6.08 6.88 2.85
CA ILE A 111 -4.90 6.01 2.71
C ILE A 111 -5.31 4.58 3.08
N LEU A 112 -5.25 3.68 2.11
CA LEU A 112 -5.60 2.27 2.26
C LEU A 112 -4.39 1.47 2.74
N SER A 113 -4.46 0.95 3.97
CA SER A 113 -3.41 0.16 4.63
C SER A 113 -3.94 -1.15 5.22
N PRO A 114 -4.80 -1.94 4.50
CA PRO A 114 -5.44 -3.12 5.08
C PRO A 114 -4.48 -4.28 5.30
N GLY A 115 -3.28 -4.25 4.72
CA GLY A 115 -2.26 -5.28 4.82
C GLY A 115 -2.55 -6.53 4.02
N ALA A 116 -1.70 -7.55 4.22
CA ALA A 116 -1.84 -8.90 3.68
C ALA A 116 -1.55 -9.91 4.78
N GLU A 117 -2.06 -11.12 4.63
CA GLU A 117 -1.79 -12.22 5.56
C GLU A 117 -1.20 -13.41 4.80
N PRO A 118 -0.28 -14.16 5.40
CA PRO A 118 0.16 -15.43 4.83
C PRO A 118 -1.05 -16.35 4.58
N ARG A 119 -1.00 -17.07 3.48
CA ARG A 119 -1.98 -18.13 3.25
C ARG A 119 -1.69 -19.28 4.21
N THR A 120 -2.68 -19.65 5.01
CA THR A 120 -2.62 -20.82 5.86
C THR A 120 -3.17 -22.04 5.12
N LEU A 121 -2.62 -23.22 5.40
CA LEU A 121 -3.13 -24.49 4.85
C LEU A 121 -4.13 -25.16 5.78
N GLY A 122 -4.26 -24.70 7.04
CA GLY A 122 -5.15 -25.26 8.05
C GLY A 122 -4.71 -26.65 8.54
N ILE A 123 -3.42 -26.92 8.46
CA ILE A 123 -2.85 -28.22 8.86
C ILE A 123 -2.81 -28.30 10.39
N PRO A 124 -3.11 -29.49 10.99
CA PRO A 124 -2.95 -29.69 12.41
C PRO A 124 -1.54 -29.28 12.89
N GLY A 125 -1.47 -28.51 13.97
CA GLY A 125 -0.24 -27.95 14.51
C GLY A 125 0.14 -26.57 13.96
N GLU A 126 -0.27 -26.18 12.74
CA GLU A 126 0.12 -24.93 12.08
C GLU A 126 -0.20 -23.70 12.95
N GLY A 127 -1.44 -23.60 13.44
CA GLY A 127 -1.84 -22.45 14.28
C GLY A 127 -1.30 -22.52 15.71
N LYS A 128 -1.18 -23.74 16.30
CA LYS A 128 -0.66 -23.95 17.66
C LYS A 128 0.81 -23.55 17.80
N LEU A 129 1.60 -23.89 16.78
CA LEU A 129 3.06 -23.74 16.79
C LEU A 129 3.54 -22.51 16.00
N ARG A 130 2.65 -21.61 15.62
CA ARG A 130 3.02 -20.35 14.98
C ARG A 130 3.83 -19.48 15.95
N GLY A 131 5.03 -19.02 15.52
CA GLY A 131 6.03 -18.36 16.35
C GLY A 131 6.80 -19.29 17.30
N LYS A 132 6.49 -20.60 17.27
CA LYS A 132 7.12 -21.65 18.08
C LYS A 132 7.75 -22.72 17.19
N GLY A 133 8.37 -22.29 16.11
CA GLY A 133 8.96 -23.12 15.07
C GLY A 133 8.19 -23.11 13.75
N VAL A 134 6.93 -22.62 13.70
CA VAL A 134 6.21 -22.38 12.46
C VAL A 134 6.32 -20.92 12.06
N SER A 135 6.87 -20.66 10.86
CA SER A 135 7.11 -19.33 10.31
C SER A 135 6.55 -19.18 8.89
N TYR A 136 6.36 -17.91 8.47
CA TYR A 136 5.94 -17.48 7.13
C TYR A 136 6.90 -16.46 6.52
N CYS A 137 8.08 -16.23 7.14
CA CYS A 137 9.04 -15.22 6.74
C CYS A 137 10.46 -15.66 7.09
N ALA A 138 11.26 -16.10 6.10
CA ALA A 138 12.64 -16.49 6.38
C ALA A 138 13.51 -15.28 6.77
N THR A 139 13.32 -14.13 6.11
CA THR A 139 14.06 -12.90 6.45
C THR A 139 13.74 -12.33 7.83
N CYS A 140 12.68 -12.82 8.48
CA CYS A 140 12.32 -12.42 9.84
C CYS A 140 12.94 -13.37 10.89
N ASP A 141 12.93 -14.68 10.59
CA ASP A 141 13.08 -15.71 11.62
C ASP A 141 14.26 -16.67 11.35
N ALA A 142 15.03 -16.51 10.25
CA ALA A 142 16.07 -17.48 9.86
C ALA A 142 17.19 -17.66 10.89
N ASP A 143 17.57 -16.63 11.60
CA ASP A 143 18.59 -16.58 12.62
C ASP A 143 18.25 -17.45 13.86
N PHE A 144 16.95 -17.59 14.19
CA PHE A 144 16.51 -18.52 15.25
C PHE A 144 16.73 -20.00 14.92
N PHE A 145 17.05 -20.31 13.66
CA PHE A 145 17.28 -21.67 13.17
C PHE A 145 18.74 -21.94 12.78
N GLU A 146 19.68 -21.19 13.38
CA GLU A 146 21.10 -21.41 13.15
C GLU A 146 21.52 -22.84 13.59
N GLU A 147 22.17 -23.55 12.65
CA GLU A 147 22.60 -24.95 12.84
C GLU A 147 21.46 -25.95 13.13
N LEU A 148 20.20 -25.60 12.79
CA LEU A 148 19.03 -26.45 12.97
C LEU A 148 18.49 -26.94 11.63
N ASP A 149 17.74 -28.07 11.66
CA ASP A 149 17.05 -28.61 10.48
C ASP A 149 15.67 -27.96 10.31
N VAL A 150 15.39 -27.45 9.10
CA VAL A 150 14.10 -26.84 8.79
C VAL A 150 13.44 -27.45 7.56
N VAL A 151 12.12 -27.36 7.49
CA VAL A 151 11.34 -27.74 6.32
C VAL A 151 10.66 -26.53 5.69
N VAL A 152 10.66 -26.47 4.36
CA VAL A 152 9.99 -25.46 3.56
C VAL A 152 8.82 -26.10 2.81
N ILE A 153 7.66 -25.49 2.93
CA ILE A 153 6.43 -25.89 2.23
C ILE A 153 6.15 -24.88 1.12
N GLY A 154 6.28 -25.33 -0.13
CA GLY A 154 6.12 -24.50 -1.33
C GLY A 154 7.21 -24.77 -2.35
N ASN A 155 6.98 -24.40 -3.61
CA ASN A 155 7.88 -24.69 -4.74
C ASN A 155 7.90 -23.61 -5.83
N GLY A 156 7.25 -22.47 -5.56
CA GLY A 156 7.33 -21.28 -6.42
C GLY A 156 8.56 -20.43 -6.15
N ASP A 157 8.72 -19.30 -6.87
CA ASP A 157 9.88 -18.41 -6.76
C ASP A 157 10.20 -18.04 -5.31
N ALA A 158 9.19 -17.56 -4.57
CA ALA A 158 9.38 -17.17 -3.17
C ALA A 158 9.88 -18.34 -2.29
N ALA A 159 9.29 -19.53 -2.45
CA ALA A 159 9.70 -20.70 -1.67
C ALA A 159 11.15 -21.08 -1.90
N ILE A 160 11.60 -21.07 -3.15
CA ILE A 160 12.96 -21.44 -3.53
C ILE A 160 13.97 -20.35 -3.12
N GLU A 161 13.64 -19.09 -3.29
CA GLU A 161 14.51 -17.97 -2.88
C GLU A 161 14.67 -17.92 -1.35
N GLU A 162 13.58 -18.08 -0.60
CA GLU A 162 13.59 -18.11 0.86
C GLU A 162 14.27 -19.40 1.41
N ALA A 163 14.09 -20.55 0.74
CA ALA A 163 14.82 -21.75 1.09
C ALA A 163 16.34 -21.58 0.90
N MET A 164 16.76 -20.95 -0.19
CA MET A 164 18.16 -20.59 -0.44
C MET A 164 18.68 -19.60 0.62
N TYR A 165 17.83 -18.67 1.09
CA TYR A 165 18.20 -17.76 2.16
C TYR A 165 18.41 -18.52 3.49
N LEU A 166 17.48 -19.43 3.84
CA LEU A 166 17.57 -20.27 5.04
C LEU A 166 18.85 -21.12 5.09
N THR A 167 19.41 -21.57 3.95
CA THR A 167 20.66 -22.35 3.94
C THR A 167 21.89 -21.59 4.46
N LYS A 168 21.79 -20.26 4.61
CA LYS A 168 22.87 -19.46 5.22
C LYS A 168 22.96 -19.65 6.74
N PHE A 169 21.87 -20.06 7.36
CA PHE A 169 21.72 -20.22 8.81
C PHE A 169 21.55 -21.69 9.18
N ALA A 170 20.53 -22.33 8.63
CA ALA A 170 20.16 -23.71 8.95
C ALA A 170 21.28 -24.75 8.62
N GLU A 171 21.31 -25.85 9.35
CA GLU A 171 22.13 -27.00 9.03
C GLU A 171 21.64 -27.65 7.73
N SER A 172 20.34 -27.92 7.62
CA SER A 172 19.73 -28.37 6.37
C SER A 172 18.34 -27.78 6.15
N VAL A 173 17.96 -27.68 4.88
CA VAL A 173 16.64 -27.19 4.44
C VAL A 173 15.98 -28.27 3.59
N THR A 174 14.91 -28.87 4.08
CA THR A 174 14.14 -29.86 3.32
C THR A 174 12.94 -29.18 2.64
N ILE A 175 12.87 -29.24 1.31
CA ILE A 175 11.74 -28.65 0.58
C ILE A 175 10.73 -29.75 0.23
N VAL A 176 9.48 -29.60 0.69
CA VAL A 176 8.38 -30.49 0.37
C VAL A 176 7.63 -29.98 -0.85
N VAL A 177 7.69 -30.73 -1.93
CA VAL A 177 7.18 -30.36 -3.25
C VAL A 177 6.00 -31.26 -3.63
N ILE A 178 4.90 -30.65 -4.03
CA ILE A 178 3.69 -31.36 -4.45
C ILE A 178 3.87 -32.03 -5.82
N HIS A 179 4.75 -31.52 -6.66
CA HIS A 179 5.00 -32.05 -8.01
C HIS A 179 5.99 -33.20 -8.01
N ASP A 180 6.11 -33.83 -9.17
CA ASP A 180 7.07 -34.89 -9.43
C ASP A 180 8.51 -34.38 -9.39
N GLU A 181 9.44 -35.31 -9.21
CA GLU A 181 10.86 -35.01 -9.14
C GLU A 181 11.31 -34.12 -10.31
N GLY A 182 12.01 -33.06 -9.96
CA GLY A 182 12.56 -32.06 -10.91
C GLY A 182 11.56 -31.01 -11.38
N ILE A 183 10.29 -31.06 -10.98
CA ILE A 183 9.26 -30.07 -11.39
C ILE A 183 9.06 -29.03 -10.30
N LEU A 184 9.40 -27.76 -10.58
CA LEU A 184 9.22 -26.61 -9.71
C LEU A 184 8.44 -25.51 -10.46
N ASP A 185 7.67 -24.72 -9.71
CA ASP A 185 6.93 -23.57 -10.25
C ASP A 185 7.74 -22.27 -10.22
N CYS A 186 9.04 -22.36 -9.90
CA CYS A 186 9.94 -21.22 -9.89
C CYS A 186 10.67 -21.03 -11.21
N ASN A 187 11.35 -19.90 -11.39
CA ASN A 187 12.21 -19.64 -12.52
C ASN A 187 13.39 -20.63 -12.57
N LYS A 188 13.84 -20.94 -13.79
CA LYS A 188 14.89 -21.95 -14.03
C LYS A 188 16.22 -21.63 -13.34
N ALA A 189 16.60 -20.36 -13.28
CA ALA A 189 17.88 -19.95 -12.68
C ALA A 189 17.90 -20.18 -11.17
N SER A 190 16.78 -19.91 -10.46
CA SER A 190 16.62 -20.22 -9.06
C SER A 190 16.59 -21.73 -8.80
N ALA A 191 15.86 -22.48 -9.63
CA ALA A 191 15.82 -23.95 -9.56
C ALA A 191 17.22 -24.57 -9.68
N GLU A 192 18.02 -24.16 -10.71
CA GLU A 192 19.37 -24.68 -10.93
C GLU A 192 20.32 -24.39 -9.76
N LYS A 193 20.20 -23.24 -9.11
CA LYS A 193 20.98 -22.90 -7.92
C LYS A 193 20.58 -23.77 -6.73
N ALA A 194 19.27 -23.93 -6.50
CA ALA A 194 18.75 -24.73 -5.41
C ALA A 194 19.12 -26.22 -5.54
N PHE A 195 19.06 -26.79 -6.75
CA PHE A 195 19.50 -28.18 -7.02
C PHE A 195 21.01 -28.41 -6.77
N LYS A 196 21.83 -27.39 -6.86
CA LYS A 196 23.29 -27.47 -6.61
C LYS A 196 23.65 -27.20 -5.15
N ASN A 197 22.70 -26.78 -4.33
CA ASN A 197 22.96 -26.46 -2.93
C ASN A 197 22.94 -27.73 -2.07
N GLU A 198 24.09 -28.10 -1.49
CA GLU A 198 24.26 -29.32 -0.72
C GLU A 198 23.46 -29.36 0.60
N LYS A 199 23.03 -28.19 1.11
CA LYS A 199 22.18 -28.10 2.30
C LYS A 199 20.70 -28.31 1.98
N ILE A 200 20.28 -28.29 0.68
CA ILE A 200 18.89 -28.48 0.27
C ILE A 200 18.61 -29.96 0.02
N ARG A 201 17.61 -30.48 0.71
CA ARG A 201 17.02 -31.80 0.52
C ARG A 201 15.63 -31.68 -0.10
N TRP A 202 15.22 -32.67 -0.86
CA TRP A 202 13.96 -32.64 -1.60
C TRP A 202 13.06 -33.80 -1.24
N ILE A 203 11.79 -33.54 -0.95
CA ILE A 203 10.74 -34.55 -0.80
C ILE A 203 9.68 -34.26 -1.84
N TRP A 204 9.66 -35.08 -2.90
CA TRP A 204 8.81 -34.90 -4.07
C TRP A 204 7.46 -35.59 -3.93
N SER A 205 6.49 -35.17 -4.77
CA SER A 205 5.14 -35.74 -4.83
C SER A 205 4.51 -35.86 -3.44
N SER A 206 4.68 -34.83 -2.61
CA SER A 206 4.36 -34.92 -1.18
C SER A 206 3.69 -33.65 -0.66
N THR A 207 2.91 -33.81 0.39
CA THR A 207 2.23 -32.73 1.10
C THR A 207 2.42 -32.89 2.61
N LEU A 208 2.47 -31.75 3.31
CA LEU A 208 2.47 -31.74 4.77
C LEU A 208 1.08 -32.13 5.29
N GLN A 209 1.04 -33.02 6.27
CA GLN A 209 -0.21 -33.50 6.89
C GLN A 209 -0.41 -33.01 8.32
N GLU A 210 0.67 -32.90 9.10
CA GLU A 210 0.64 -32.51 10.50
C GLU A 210 1.99 -31.94 10.92
N ILE A 211 1.98 -30.99 11.81
CA ILE A 211 3.15 -30.48 12.52
C ILE A 211 3.00 -30.91 13.98
N VAL A 212 3.97 -31.64 14.47
CA VAL A 212 3.99 -32.24 15.80
C VAL A 212 4.94 -31.47 16.69
N GLY A 213 4.51 -31.21 17.90
CA GLY A 213 5.29 -30.56 18.95
C GLY A 213 4.38 -30.05 20.06
N ASP A 214 4.92 -29.86 21.23
CA ASP A 214 4.16 -29.34 22.36
C ASP A 214 4.44 -27.84 22.59
N GLU A 215 5.63 -27.46 22.93
CA GLU A 215 6.06 -26.06 23.07
C GLU A 215 6.74 -25.51 21.82
N LEU A 216 7.51 -26.35 21.14
CA LEU A 216 8.21 -26.06 19.88
C LEU A 216 7.89 -27.15 18.85
N VAL A 217 8.26 -26.90 17.60
CA VAL A 217 8.21 -27.91 16.54
C VAL A 217 9.24 -29.00 16.83
N GLU A 218 8.82 -30.26 16.76
CA GLU A 218 9.65 -31.46 16.98
C GLU A 218 9.78 -32.31 15.72
N CYS A 219 8.67 -32.52 15.00
CA CYS A 219 8.69 -33.21 13.73
C CYS A 219 7.47 -32.83 12.85
N VAL A 220 7.52 -33.25 11.60
CA VAL A 220 6.41 -33.13 10.65
C VAL A 220 6.02 -34.49 10.08
N LYS A 221 4.71 -34.68 9.81
CA LYS A 221 4.20 -35.81 9.05
C LYS A 221 3.96 -35.40 7.60
N ILE A 222 4.60 -36.12 6.69
CA ILE A 222 4.58 -35.83 5.26
C ILE A 222 3.91 -37.01 4.56
N LYS A 223 2.92 -36.72 3.71
CA LYS A 223 2.23 -37.74 2.92
C LYS A 223 2.67 -37.69 1.47
N ASN A 224 3.15 -38.82 0.97
CA ASN A 224 3.36 -38.99 -0.46
C ASN A 224 1.98 -39.12 -1.16
N ILE A 225 1.69 -38.23 -2.11
CA ILE A 225 0.38 -38.19 -2.77
C ILE A 225 0.15 -39.31 -3.77
N LYS A 226 1.22 -40.00 -4.23
CA LYS A 226 1.14 -41.11 -5.17
C LYS A 226 0.92 -42.45 -4.49
N THR A 227 1.68 -42.68 -3.41
CA THR A 227 1.64 -43.96 -2.68
C THR A 227 0.64 -43.93 -1.51
N GLY A 228 0.32 -42.73 -1.02
CA GLY A 228 -0.46 -42.55 0.20
C GLY A 228 0.32 -42.79 1.49
N GLU A 229 1.59 -43.15 1.40
CA GLU A 229 2.47 -43.40 2.55
C GLU A 229 2.70 -42.13 3.35
N ILE A 230 2.69 -42.23 4.67
CA ILE A 230 2.98 -41.14 5.59
C ILE A 230 4.33 -41.44 6.26
N SER A 231 5.25 -40.51 6.18
CA SER A 231 6.56 -40.54 6.85
C SER A 231 6.66 -39.43 7.86
N GLU A 232 7.49 -39.62 8.89
CA GLU A 232 7.85 -38.60 9.86
C GLU A 232 9.24 -38.05 9.53
N LEU A 233 9.43 -36.74 9.69
CA LEU A 233 10.72 -36.06 9.56
C LEU A 233 10.92 -35.17 10.78
N GLU A 234 12.00 -35.47 11.55
CA GLU A 234 12.44 -34.62 12.67
C GLU A 234 12.93 -33.28 12.11
N VAL A 235 12.41 -32.17 12.61
CA VAL A 235 12.78 -30.81 12.21
C VAL A 235 12.50 -29.85 13.36
N ASN A 236 13.24 -28.74 13.39
CA ASN A 236 13.08 -27.69 14.39
C ASN A 236 12.18 -26.54 13.90
N GLY A 237 12.04 -26.41 12.58
CA GLY A 237 11.23 -25.34 11.99
C GLY A 237 10.48 -25.73 10.73
N VAL A 238 9.32 -25.07 10.53
CA VAL A 238 8.46 -25.22 9.35
C VAL A 238 8.18 -23.84 8.76
N PHE A 239 8.63 -23.63 7.53
CA PHE A 239 8.43 -22.39 6.81
C PHE A 239 7.41 -22.56 5.67
N PHE A 240 6.34 -21.75 5.68
CA PHE A 240 5.32 -21.77 4.66
C PHE A 240 5.48 -20.65 3.65
N PHE A 241 5.76 -20.99 2.39
CA PHE A 241 5.83 -20.07 1.27
C PHE A 241 4.81 -20.46 0.19
N VAL A 242 3.55 -20.51 0.59
CA VAL A 242 2.39 -20.90 -0.25
C VAL A 242 1.57 -19.68 -0.71
N GLY A 243 2.17 -18.51 -0.61
CA GLY A 243 1.61 -17.23 -1.03
C GLY A 243 1.06 -16.40 0.13
N THR A 244 0.68 -15.17 -0.20
CA THR A 244 0.02 -14.20 0.69
C THR A 244 -1.31 -13.76 0.13
N VAL A 245 -2.25 -13.40 1.00
CA VAL A 245 -3.60 -12.95 0.62
C VAL A 245 -3.77 -11.50 1.08
N PRO A 246 -3.89 -10.55 0.16
CA PRO A 246 -4.16 -9.17 0.53
C PRO A 246 -5.58 -9.03 1.09
N LYS A 247 -5.74 -8.18 2.09
CA LYS A 247 -7.05 -7.92 2.74
C LYS A 247 -7.83 -6.83 2.00
N THR A 248 -8.07 -7.04 0.72
CA THR A 248 -8.60 -6.05 -0.23
C THR A 248 -9.98 -6.40 -0.77
N GLU A 249 -10.64 -7.44 -0.26
CA GLU A 249 -11.94 -7.90 -0.76
C GLU A 249 -13.00 -6.77 -0.77
N PHE A 250 -13.03 -5.96 0.30
CA PHE A 250 -13.95 -4.82 0.42
C PHE A 250 -13.60 -3.64 -0.50
N LEU A 251 -12.45 -3.69 -1.19
CA LEU A 251 -12.00 -2.66 -2.13
C LEU A 251 -12.34 -2.97 -3.59
N LYS A 252 -12.91 -4.15 -3.87
CA LYS A 252 -13.33 -4.52 -5.22
C LYS A 252 -14.34 -3.53 -5.77
N GLY A 253 -14.05 -2.98 -6.95
CA GLY A 253 -14.88 -1.97 -7.60
C GLY A 253 -14.65 -0.53 -7.12
N HIS A 254 -13.86 -0.31 -6.05
CA HIS A 254 -13.51 1.03 -5.57
C HIS A 254 -12.15 1.50 -6.08
N VAL A 255 -11.17 0.60 -6.18
CA VAL A 255 -9.83 0.88 -6.71
C VAL A 255 -9.37 -0.25 -7.63
N GLU A 256 -8.35 0.02 -8.45
CA GLU A 256 -7.77 -0.98 -9.33
C GLU A 256 -6.99 -2.03 -8.52
N LEU A 257 -7.32 -3.30 -8.75
CA LEU A 257 -6.64 -4.46 -8.17
C LEU A 257 -6.02 -5.31 -9.28
N ASN A 258 -4.83 -5.86 -9.04
CA ASN A 258 -4.25 -6.83 -9.96
C ASN A 258 -4.96 -8.21 -9.86
N ALA A 259 -4.55 -9.18 -10.71
CA ALA A 259 -5.15 -10.51 -10.73
C ALA A 259 -5.03 -11.29 -9.39
N GLN A 260 -4.06 -10.95 -8.55
CA GLN A 260 -3.85 -11.54 -7.22
C GLN A 260 -4.59 -10.78 -6.10
N GLY A 261 -5.29 -9.70 -6.43
CA GLY A 261 -6.05 -8.88 -5.48
C GLY A 261 -5.25 -7.76 -4.81
N TYR A 262 -3.99 -7.53 -5.17
CA TYR A 262 -3.21 -6.41 -4.63
C TYR A 262 -3.60 -5.08 -5.28
N ILE A 263 -3.60 -4.00 -4.49
CA ILE A 263 -3.91 -2.66 -4.98
C ILE A 263 -2.79 -2.17 -5.92
N VAL A 264 -3.17 -1.70 -7.10
CA VAL A 264 -2.24 -1.06 -8.04
C VAL A 264 -2.01 0.39 -7.59
N ALA A 265 -0.75 0.75 -7.35
CA ALA A 265 -0.36 2.10 -6.96
C ALA A 265 1.00 2.45 -7.60
N ASN A 266 1.20 3.75 -7.87
CA ASN A 266 2.46 4.26 -8.39
C ASN A 266 3.51 4.51 -7.29
N ASP A 267 4.65 5.10 -7.64
CA ASP A 267 5.74 5.40 -6.68
C ASP A 267 5.38 6.47 -5.64
N LEU A 268 4.34 7.27 -5.87
CA LEU A 268 3.76 8.20 -4.91
C LEU A 268 2.64 7.58 -4.08
N MET A 269 2.47 6.26 -4.15
CA MET A 269 1.41 5.50 -3.49
C MET A 269 0.00 5.83 -3.98
N GLU A 270 -0.14 6.56 -5.09
CA GLU A 270 -1.43 6.94 -5.65
C GLU A 270 -2.10 5.76 -6.35
N THR A 271 -3.38 5.57 -6.08
CA THR A 271 -4.25 4.64 -6.81
C THR A 271 -4.81 5.30 -8.08
N ASN A 272 -5.65 4.57 -8.81
CA ASN A 272 -6.42 5.13 -9.93
C ASN A 272 -7.51 6.13 -9.49
N VAL A 273 -7.75 6.31 -8.19
CA VAL A 273 -8.77 7.24 -7.66
C VAL A 273 -8.08 8.47 -7.05
N PRO A 274 -8.41 9.69 -7.49
CA PRO A 274 -7.81 10.92 -6.97
C PRO A 274 -8.00 11.08 -5.45
N GLY A 275 -6.91 11.41 -4.73
CA GLY A 275 -6.92 11.54 -3.27
C GLY A 275 -7.00 10.22 -2.49
N VAL A 276 -6.84 9.08 -3.19
CA VAL A 276 -6.80 7.75 -2.58
C VAL A 276 -5.44 7.11 -2.81
N TYR A 277 -4.83 6.66 -1.74
CA TYR A 277 -3.48 6.10 -1.71
C TYR A 277 -3.50 4.67 -1.15
N ALA A 278 -2.51 3.86 -1.52
CA ALA A 278 -2.35 2.50 -1.00
C ALA A 278 -0.94 2.27 -0.47
N VAL A 279 -0.82 1.70 0.73
CA VAL A 279 0.46 1.51 1.42
C VAL A 279 0.57 0.12 2.03
N GLY A 280 1.81 -0.30 2.28
CA GLY A 280 2.13 -1.56 2.92
C GLY A 280 1.88 -2.77 2.05
N ASP A 281 1.61 -3.90 2.69
CA ASP A 281 1.61 -5.20 2.04
C ASP A 281 0.40 -5.48 1.15
N ALA A 282 -0.63 -4.64 1.24
CA ALA A 282 -1.82 -4.74 0.41
C ALA A 282 -1.64 -4.27 -1.04
N ARG A 283 -0.56 -3.53 -1.33
CA ARG A 283 -0.28 -3.04 -2.69
C ARG A 283 0.69 -3.94 -3.44
N VAL A 284 0.74 -3.78 -4.75
CA VAL A 284 1.75 -4.40 -5.60
C VAL A 284 3.13 -3.88 -5.21
N LYS A 285 4.00 -4.74 -4.69
CA LYS A 285 5.38 -4.40 -4.31
C LYS A 285 6.26 -5.65 -4.23
N TYR A 286 7.57 -5.45 -4.37
CA TYR A 286 8.54 -6.54 -4.31
C TYR A 286 8.77 -7.03 -2.87
N LEU A 287 9.12 -6.13 -1.95
CA LEU A 287 9.48 -6.48 -0.57
C LEU A 287 8.38 -6.05 0.41
N ARG A 288 7.88 -7.01 1.21
CA ARG A 288 6.86 -6.82 2.25
C ARG A 288 7.52 -6.92 3.61
N GLN A 289 7.94 -5.77 4.17
CA GLN A 289 8.60 -5.62 5.46
C GLN A 289 8.08 -4.38 6.18
N VAL A 290 8.26 -4.32 7.49
CA VAL A 290 7.84 -3.17 8.32
C VAL A 290 8.44 -1.87 7.80
N VAL A 291 9.74 -1.87 7.47
CA VAL A 291 10.46 -0.68 6.97
C VAL A 291 9.90 -0.21 5.64
N THR A 292 9.57 -1.12 4.70
CA THR A 292 9.01 -0.72 3.40
C THR A 292 7.55 -0.28 3.52
N ALA A 293 6.79 -0.84 4.45
CA ALA A 293 5.43 -0.39 4.74
C ALA A 293 5.45 1.02 5.38
N ALA A 294 6.36 1.27 6.32
CA ALA A 294 6.53 2.59 6.94
C ALA A 294 6.94 3.66 5.90
N ALA A 295 7.86 3.32 4.98
CA ALA A 295 8.26 4.19 3.89
C ALA A 295 7.07 4.55 2.98
N ASP A 296 6.25 3.56 2.59
CA ASP A 296 5.03 3.79 1.81
C ASP A 296 4.10 4.79 2.53
N GLY A 297 3.87 4.60 3.84
CA GLY A 297 3.01 5.48 4.64
C GLY A 297 3.49 6.92 4.66
N ALA A 298 4.80 7.12 4.81
CA ALA A 298 5.40 8.45 4.76
C ALA A 298 5.21 9.12 3.40
N ILE A 299 5.46 8.39 2.30
CA ILE A 299 5.29 8.89 0.92
C ILE A 299 3.82 9.24 0.66
N ALA A 300 2.89 8.36 1.02
CA ALA A 300 1.46 8.57 0.81
C ALA A 300 0.95 9.82 1.55
N ALA A 301 1.37 10.02 2.81
CA ALA A 301 0.95 11.19 3.58
C ALA A 301 1.45 12.50 2.98
N VAL A 302 2.71 12.55 2.50
CA VAL A 302 3.26 13.72 1.80
C VAL A 302 2.57 13.95 0.45
N ALA A 303 2.24 12.89 -0.28
CA ALA A 303 1.48 13.00 -1.53
C ALA A 303 0.05 13.50 -1.28
N ALA A 304 -0.58 13.02 -0.20
CA ALA A 304 -1.90 13.48 0.23
C ALA A 304 -1.89 14.96 0.64
N GLU A 305 -0.88 15.42 1.39
CA GLU A 305 -0.69 16.83 1.76
C GLU A 305 -0.67 17.73 0.52
N LYS A 306 0.12 17.36 -0.50
CA LYS A 306 0.18 18.11 -1.75
C LYS A 306 -1.16 18.15 -2.48
N TYR A 307 -1.83 16.99 -2.57
CA TYR A 307 -3.15 16.90 -3.16
C TYR A 307 -4.17 17.81 -2.47
N LEU A 308 -4.18 17.82 -1.14
CA LEU A 308 -5.07 18.65 -0.33
C LEU A 308 -4.80 20.15 -0.54
N ALA A 309 -3.52 20.56 -0.57
CA ALA A 309 -3.14 21.94 -0.84
C ALA A 309 -3.55 22.40 -2.25
N GLU A 310 -3.40 21.53 -3.26
CA GLU A 310 -3.88 21.80 -4.62
C GLU A 310 -5.42 21.95 -4.67
N MET A 311 -6.14 21.05 -3.99
CA MET A 311 -7.60 21.09 -3.90
C MET A 311 -8.11 22.34 -3.17
N GLU A 312 -7.43 22.76 -2.08
CA GLU A 312 -7.78 23.99 -1.36
C GLU A 312 -7.59 25.22 -2.26
N THR A 313 -6.41 25.34 -2.89
CA THR A 313 -6.12 26.40 -3.84
C THR A 313 -7.13 26.47 -4.97
N PHE A 314 -7.50 25.32 -5.53
CA PHE A 314 -8.50 25.25 -6.59
C PHE A 314 -9.88 25.66 -6.08
N ARG A 315 -10.28 25.20 -4.90
CA ARG A 315 -11.56 25.55 -4.29
C ARG A 315 -11.68 27.06 -4.08
N GLU A 316 -10.70 27.65 -3.42
CA GLU A 316 -10.70 29.07 -3.07
C GLU A 316 -10.66 29.98 -4.30
N HIS A 317 -9.80 29.66 -5.27
CA HIS A 317 -9.52 30.54 -6.40
C HIS A 317 -10.43 30.27 -7.62
N VAL A 318 -11.14 29.15 -7.66
CA VAL A 318 -11.99 28.78 -8.80
C VAL A 318 -13.43 28.51 -8.39
N LEU A 319 -13.65 27.56 -7.46
CA LEU A 319 -15.02 27.12 -7.13
C LEU A 319 -15.79 28.14 -6.28
N GLU A 320 -15.10 28.77 -5.32
CA GLU A 320 -15.66 29.76 -4.39
C GLU A 320 -15.28 31.20 -4.79
N ALA A 321 -14.67 31.37 -5.96
CA ALA A 321 -14.27 32.67 -6.45
C ALA A 321 -15.50 33.58 -6.61
N THR A 322 -15.41 34.82 -6.12
CA THR A 322 -16.45 35.83 -6.21
C THR A 322 -16.55 36.49 -7.59
N LYS A 323 -15.51 36.30 -8.40
CA LYS A 323 -15.39 36.80 -9.78
C LYS A 323 -15.26 35.63 -10.74
N PRO A 324 -15.66 35.80 -12.00
CA PRO A 324 -15.37 34.83 -13.04
C PRO A 324 -13.86 34.55 -13.17
N VAL A 325 -13.47 33.30 -13.43
CA VAL A 325 -12.08 32.87 -13.45
C VAL A 325 -11.73 32.25 -14.81
N LEU A 326 -10.59 32.69 -15.36
CA LEU A 326 -9.92 32.00 -16.46
C LEU A 326 -8.89 31.03 -15.86
N LEU A 327 -9.22 29.75 -15.88
CA LEU A 327 -8.31 28.68 -15.45
C LEU A 327 -7.48 28.23 -16.65
N THR A 328 -6.18 28.49 -16.61
CA THR A 328 -5.26 28.21 -17.73
C THR A 328 -4.38 27.00 -17.39
N PHE A 329 -4.58 25.91 -18.12
CA PHE A 329 -3.69 24.75 -18.10
C PHE A 329 -2.56 24.96 -19.10
N TRP A 330 -1.32 24.88 -18.63
CA TRP A 330 -0.15 25.15 -19.43
C TRP A 330 0.97 24.13 -19.15
N ALA A 331 1.95 24.06 -20.06
CA ALA A 331 3.11 23.20 -19.94
C ALA A 331 4.39 24.01 -20.18
N PRO A 332 5.33 24.04 -19.21
CA PRO A 332 6.55 24.86 -19.31
C PRO A 332 7.52 24.41 -20.41
N GLN A 333 7.35 23.20 -20.95
CA GLN A 333 8.18 22.67 -22.04
C GLN A 333 7.64 22.99 -23.45
N ILE A 334 6.44 23.59 -23.54
CA ILE A 334 5.76 23.88 -24.81
C ILE A 334 5.72 25.39 -25.00
N GLU A 335 6.49 25.89 -25.99
CA GLU A 335 6.64 27.32 -26.28
C GLU A 335 5.27 28.00 -26.57
N ALA A 336 4.42 27.34 -27.36
CA ALA A 336 3.07 27.80 -27.63
C ALA A 336 2.21 27.94 -26.35
N SER A 337 2.43 27.06 -25.39
CA SER A 337 1.73 27.10 -24.11
C SER A 337 2.19 28.25 -23.21
N ILE A 338 3.49 28.57 -23.22
CA ILE A 338 4.06 29.73 -22.53
C ILE A 338 3.52 31.01 -23.16
N ALA A 339 3.51 31.11 -24.49
CA ALA A 339 2.96 32.27 -25.21
C ALA A 339 1.48 32.51 -24.89
N ALA A 340 0.69 31.43 -24.82
CA ALA A 340 -0.74 31.50 -24.46
C ALA A 340 -0.97 32.03 -23.05
N VAL A 341 -0.11 31.68 -22.07
CA VAL A 341 -0.19 32.25 -20.72
C VAL A 341 -0.07 33.76 -20.77
N GLY A 342 0.89 34.31 -21.55
CA GLY A 342 1.05 35.76 -21.73
C GLY A 342 -0.19 36.44 -22.32
N VAL A 343 -0.85 35.81 -23.31
CA VAL A 343 -2.09 36.29 -23.89
C VAL A 343 -3.21 36.35 -22.84
N VAL A 344 -3.37 35.29 -22.02
CA VAL A 344 -4.42 35.28 -20.98
C VAL A 344 -4.12 36.30 -19.89
N GLU A 345 -2.85 36.47 -19.47
CA GLU A 345 -2.45 37.48 -18.49
C GLU A 345 -2.83 38.90 -18.96
N GLN A 346 -2.47 39.26 -20.18
CA GLN A 346 -2.82 40.55 -20.76
C GLN A 346 -4.33 40.76 -20.88
N PHE A 347 -5.05 39.71 -21.26
CA PHE A 347 -6.53 39.75 -21.37
C PHE A 347 -7.18 39.98 -19.98
N VAL A 348 -6.69 39.31 -18.94
CA VAL A 348 -7.19 39.48 -17.58
C VAL A 348 -6.83 40.86 -17.02
N GLU A 349 -5.62 41.36 -17.26
CA GLU A 349 -5.22 42.72 -16.89
C GLU A 349 -6.14 43.77 -17.53
N ALA A 350 -6.42 43.62 -18.81
CA ALA A 350 -7.33 44.53 -19.55
C ALA A 350 -8.77 44.49 -19.04
N SER A 351 -9.16 43.48 -18.26
CA SER A 351 -10.50 43.41 -17.65
C SER A 351 -10.67 44.30 -16.41
N GLU A 352 -9.67 45.07 -16.03
CA GLU A 352 -9.65 45.98 -14.86
C GLU A 352 -10.16 45.34 -13.57
N GLY A 353 -9.87 44.05 -13.39
CA GLY A 353 -10.22 43.26 -12.21
C GLY A 353 -11.62 42.61 -12.26
N ALA A 354 -12.28 42.63 -13.42
CA ALA A 354 -13.53 41.87 -13.60
C ALA A 354 -13.32 40.36 -13.68
N LEU A 355 -12.13 39.92 -14.09
CA LEU A 355 -11.74 38.52 -14.20
C LEU A 355 -10.62 38.19 -13.22
N ALA A 356 -10.59 36.93 -12.75
CA ALA A 356 -9.48 36.34 -12.04
C ALA A 356 -8.75 35.32 -12.94
N LEU A 357 -7.45 35.07 -12.66
CA LEU A 357 -6.64 34.11 -13.37
C LEU A 357 -6.05 33.10 -12.39
N LEU A 358 -6.22 31.82 -12.68
CA LEU A 358 -5.42 30.74 -12.07
C LEU A 358 -4.67 29.99 -13.17
N LYS A 359 -3.37 29.79 -12.97
CA LYS A 359 -2.50 29.04 -13.90
C LYS A 359 -2.12 27.72 -13.28
N LEU A 360 -2.39 26.60 -13.95
CA LEU A 360 -2.04 25.27 -13.52
C LEU A 360 -1.06 24.62 -14.52
N ASP A 361 0.12 24.32 -14.06
CA ASP A 361 1.07 23.49 -14.79
C ASP A 361 0.54 22.03 -14.85
N THR A 362 0.33 21.50 -16.06
CA THR A 362 -0.25 20.19 -16.27
C THR A 362 0.62 19.03 -15.78
N TYR A 363 1.93 19.22 -15.63
CA TYR A 363 2.80 18.21 -15.03
C TYR A 363 2.61 18.11 -13.51
N ARG A 364 2.37 19.22 -12.85
CA ARG A 364 2.15 19.29 -11.40
C ARG A 364 0.69 19.06 -11.02
N ASN A 365 -0.24 19.48 -11.86
CA ASN A 365 -1.70 19.44 -11.61
C ASN A 365 -2.41 18.48 -12.58
N ARG A 366 -1.80 17.33 -12.85
CA ARG A 366 -2.32 16.36 -13.82
C ARG A 366 -3.72 15.88 -13.46
N LYS A 367 -4.00 15.65 -12.19
CA LYS A 367 -5.31 15.17 -11.72
C LYS A 367 -6.42 16.19 -11.96
N THR A 368 -6.14 17.47 -11.73
CA THR A 368 -7.09 18.54 -12.05
C THR A 368 -7.31 18.64 -13.55
N ALA A 369 -6.25 18.52 -14.36
CA ALA A 369 -6.35 18.48 -15.81
C ALA A 369 -7.22 17.30 -16.28
N ASP A 370 -7.00 16.11 -15.77
CA ASP A 370 -7.77 14.90 -16.10
C ASP A 370 -9.26 15.05 -15.68
N THR A 371 -9.52 15.63 -14.51
CA THR A 371 -10.90 15.87 -14.01
C THR A 371 -11.70 16.75 -14.96
N TYR A 372 -11.06 17.74 -15.56
CA TYR A 372 -11.69 18.65 -16.53
C TYR A 372 -11.49 18.25 -18.00
N GLY A 373 -11.01 17.05 -18.25
CA GLY A 373 -10.82 16.49 -19.59
C GLY A 373 -9.83 17.31 -20.43
N VAL A 374 -8.77 17.82 -19.82
CA VAL A 374 -7.71 18.57 -20.49
C VAL A 374 -6.69 17.60 -21.07
N THR A 375 -6.77 17.36 -22.37
CA THR A 375 -5.87 16.47 -23.11
C THR A 375 -4.83 17.21 -23.95
N VAL A 376 -5.03 18.52 -24.16
CA VAL A 376 -4.16 19.38 -24.95
C VAL A 376 -3.77 20.60 -24.14
N THR A 377 -2.53 21.06 -24.27
CA THR A 377 -2.03 22.32 -23.67
C THR A 377 -1.51 23.25 -24.76
N PRO A 378 -1.83 24.54 -24.69
CA PRO A 378 -2.62 25.21 -23.65
C PRO A 378 -4.13 24.93 -23.75
N THR A 379 -4.81 24.93 -22.60
CA THR A 379 -6.27 24.92 -22.52
C THR A 379 -6.72 25.94 -21.49
N VAL A 380 -7.70 26.76 -21.84
CA VAL A 380 -8.32 27.75 -20.95
C VAL A 380 -9.75 27.34 -20.69
N LEU A 381 -10.12 27.20 -19.41
CA LEU A 381 -11.49 27.01 -18.97
C LEU A 381 -12.02 28.32 -18.37
N TYR A 382 -13.24 28.69 -18.76
CA TYR A 382 -13.95 29.79 -18.14
C TYR A 382 -14.88 29.27 -17.05
N PHE A 383 -14.68 29.76 -15.84
CA PHE A 383 -15.53 29.47 -14.69
C PHE A 383 -16.33 30.70 -14.28
N GLU A 384 -17.60 30.47 -14.00
CA GLU A 384 -18.50 31.47 -13.39
C GLU A 384 -19.31 30.79 -12.28
N ALA A 385 -19.29 31.35 -11.08
CA ALA A 385 -19.93 30.77 -9.88
C ALA A 385 -19.56 29.29 -9.66
N GLY A 386 -18.28 28.95 -9.82
CA GLY A 386 -17.74 27.58 -9.61
C GLY A 386 -18.07 26.57 -10.71
N GLN A 387 -18.70 26.98 -11.79
CA GLN A 387 -19.10 26.13 -12.92
C GLN A 387 -18.36 26.46 -14.20
N VAL A 388 -17.92 25.44 -14.93
CA VAL A 388 -17.35 25.61 -16.26
C VAL A 388 -18.42 26.09 -17.21
N LYS A 389 -18.23 27.24 -17.86
CA LYS A 389 -19.13 27.85 -18.84
C LYS A 389 -18.61 27.68 -20.27
N GLY A 390 -17.30 27.55 -20.43
CA GLY A 390 -16.71 27.38 -21.75
C GLY A 390 -15.24 26.92 -21.71
N LYS A 391 -14.72 26.58 -22.88
CA LYS A 391 -13.37 26.02 -23.08
C LYS A 391 -12.72 26.51 -24.36
N VAL A 392 -11.45 26.88 -24.29
CA VAL A 392 -10.60 27.16 -25.48
C VAL A 392 -9.39 26.21 -25.41
N GLU A 393 -9.12 25.48 -26.48
CA GLU A 393 -8.01 24.50 -26.56
C GLU A 393 -7.04 24.86 -27.69
N GLY A 394 -5.76 24.58 -27.46
CA GLY A 394 -4.70 24.78 -28.46
C GLY A 394 -4.36 26.24 -28.64
N GLU A 395 -4.71 26.83 -29.77
CA GLU A 395 -4.40 28.23 -30.06
C GLU A 395 -5.29 29.17 -29.23
N VAL A 396 -4.71 29.94 -28.32
CA VAL A 396 -5.38 30.91 -27.45
C VAL A 396 -5.10 32.32 -27.97
N THR A 397 -6.17 33.07 -28.34
CA THR A 397 -6.10 34.47 -28.76
C THR A 397 -7.09 35.32 -27.99
N ALA A 398 -6.90 36.64 -27.96
CA ALA A 398 -7.79 37.58 -27.27
C ALA A 398 -9.23 37.52 -27.81
N GLU A 399 -9.41 37.31 -29.12
CA GLU A 399 -10.71 37.17 -29.75
C GLU A 399 -11.46 35.93 -29.24
N LYS A 400 -10.76 34.77 -29.19
CA LYS A 400 -11.33 33.52 -28.66
C LYS A 400 -11.69 33.64 -27.18
N LEU A 401 -10.88 34.34 -26.39
CA LEU A 401 -11.20 34.61 -24.98
C LEU A 401 -12.40 35.53 -24.84
N ALA A 402 -12.52 36.54 -25.68
CA ALA A 402 -13.69 37.43 -25.68
C ALA A 402 -14.98 36.72 -26.11
N GLU A 403 -14.89 35.73 -27.03
CA GLU A 403 -16.01 34.86 -27.39
C GLU A 403 -16.42 33.93 -26.26
N LEU A 404 -15.46 33.44 -25.52
CA LEU A 404 -15.64 32.51 -24.36
C LEU A 404 -16.46 33.16 -23.23
N LEU A 405 -16.43 34.50 -23.12
CA LEU A 405 -17.14 35.28 -22.09
C LEU A 405 -18.56 35.74 -22.51
N LYS A 406 -19.00 35.45 -23.75
CA LYS A 406 -20.34 35.77 -24.23
C LYS A 406 -21.35 34.70 -23.88
#